data_0cafe5ee6c7d987cd6e40bea1fb67b07
#
_entry.id   0cafe5ee6c7d987cd6e40bea1fb67b07
#
_cell.length_a   1.000
_cell.length_b   1.000
_cell.length_c   1.000
_cell.angle_alpha   90.00
_cell.angle_beta   90.00
_cell.angle_gamma   90.00
#
_symmetry.space_group_name_H-M   'P 1'
#
loop_
_entity.id
_entity.type
_entity.pdbx_description
1 polymer ?
#
loop_
_entity_poly.entity_id
_entity_poly.type
_entity_poly.pdbx_seq_one_letter_code
_entity_poly.pdbx_strand_id
1 'polypeptide(L)'
;MANGAKKKTRIMSSEELSSFCDQIALMLSSGMTLRDGIEMLAEDEMKGNDKVHPYTNLYKVVDETGSLYIAMKENEEDWPSYMIEMVDIGEKTGRLEDIMVSLSTYYQREGRIRSAAVSAITYPLVLGAMLVVIIGILLWRVLPIFRRVLTSLGVDSTGSGSVLMKIGSWAGWIVLGLIALAVICAIVIMILMKTKHKDKTMSFLKNLFPPVRRLSEKLSASRVAGILGLMLHSGFPMENALEMAPAALADQESINKVNFIRDEMKKDLSFQDALA
;
A
#
# COMPACT_ATOMS: atom_id res chain seq x y z
N MET A 1 6.31 -12.83 37.00
CA MET A 1 6.84 -11.78 36.07
C MET A 1 6.98 -12.44 34.69
N ALA A 2 5.95 -12.39 33.88
CA ALA A 2 5.94 -12.97 32.55
C ALA A 2 6.44 -11.90 31.58
N ASN A 3 7.60 -12.14 31.02
CA ASN A 3 8.25 -11.29 30.02
C ASN A 3 7.47 -11.44 28.72
N GLY A 4 6.57 -10.49 28.43
CA GLY A 4 5.83 -10.43 27.18
C GLY A 4 6.77 -10.14 26.02
N ALA A 5 7.28 -11.17 25.39
CA ALA A 5 7.95 -11.06 24.10
C ALA A 5 6.95 -10.41 23.14
N LYS A 6 7.21 -9.17 22.74
CA LYS A 6 6.45 -8.44 21.71
C LYS A 6 6.43 -9.31 20.46
N LYS A 7 5.31 -9.98 20.21
CA LYS A 7 5.05 -10.78 19.03
C LYS A 7 5.30 -9.88 17.81
N LYS A 8 6.28 -10.20 17.02
CA LYS A 8 6.63 -9.43 15.82
C LYS A 8 5.55 -9.69 14.78
N THR A 9 4.49 -8.91 14.81
CA THR A 9 3.37 -8.96 13.88
C THR A 9 3.89 -8.66 12.47
N ARG A 10 3.79 -9.62 11.57
CA ARG A 10 4.05 -9.47 10.15
C ARG A 10 2.69 -9.29 9.46
N ILE A 11 2.38 -8.07 9.06
CA ILE A 11 1.22 -7.87 8.18
C ILE A 11 1.51 -8.57 6.86
N MET A 12 0.62 -9.44 6.44
CA MET A 12 0.71 -10.18 5.17
C MET A 12 0.70 -9.21 3.98
N SER A 13 1.49 -9.53 2.97
CA SER A 13 1.49 -8.78 1.71
C SER A 13 0.21 -9.03 0.91
N SER A 14 -0.14 -8.14 -0.02
CA SER A 14 -1.31 -8.33 -0.89
C SER A 14 -1.22 -9.63 -1.71
N GLU A 15 -0.02 -10.09 -2.05
CA GLU A 15 0.21 -11.36 -2.74
C GLU A 15 -0.07 -12.55 -1.82
N GLU A 16 0.40 -12.51 -0.57
CA GLU A 16 0.13 -13.55 0.44
C GLU A 16 -1.37 -13.63 0.76
N LEU A 17 -2.04 -12.46 0.92
CA LEU A 17 -3.48 -12.41 1.14
C LEU A 17 -4.29 -12.95 -0.04
N SER A 18 -3.89 -12.60 -1.27
CA SER A 18 -4.52 -13.15 -2.47
C SER A 18 -4.37 -14.66 -2.55
N SER A 19 -3.17 -15.18 -2.31
CA SER A 19 -2.89 -16.62 -2.33
C SER A 19 -3.69 -17.37 -1.27
N PHE A 20 -3.77 -16.82 -0.05
CA PHE A 20 -4.60 -17.39 1.01
C PHE A 20 -6.07 -17.47 0.61
N CYS A 21 -6.65 -16.36 0.12
CA CYS A 21 -8.05 -16.34 -0.32
C CYS A 21 -8.33 -17.33 -1.45
N ASP A 22 -7.41 -17.43 -2.42
CA ASP A 22 -7.53 -18.34 -3.56
C ASP A 22 -7.49 -19.79 -3.12
N GLN A 23 -6.60 -20.15 -2.21
CA GLN A 23 -6.49 -21.50 -1.66
C GLN A 23 -7.75 -21.88 -0.86
N ILE A 24 -8.25 -21.02 0.02
CA ILE A 24 -9.48 -21.29 0.76
C ILE A 24 -10.68 -21.41 -0.19
N ALA A 25 -10.80 -20.53 -1.18
CA ALA A 25 -11.87 -20.62 -2.19
C ALA A 25 -11.82 -21.97 -2.93
N LEU A 26 -10.63 -22.39 -3.37
CA LEU A 26 -10.44 -23.67 -4.09
C LEU A 26 -10.78 -24.88 -3.20
N MET A 27 -10.41 -24.85 -1.94
CA MET A 27 -10.73 -25.91 -0.99
C MET A 27 -12.24 -26.00 -0.74
N LEU A 28 -12.91 -24.87 -0.52
CA LEU A 28 -14.35 -24.82 -0.33
C LEU A 28 -15.11 -25.27 -1.59
N SER A 29 -14.68 -24.84 -2.79
CA SER A 29 -15.30 -25.27 -4.07
C SER A 29 -15.13 -26.77 -4.34
N SER A 30 -14.08 -27.37 -3.80
CA SER A 30 -13.88 -28.83 -3.88
C SER A 30 -14.68 -29.63 -2.85
N GLY A 31 -15.47 -28.96 -2.00
CA GLY A 31 -16.27 -29.58 -0.93
C GLY A 31 -15.49 -29.89 0.35
N MET A 32 -14.27 -29.38 0.47
CA MET A 32 -13.47 -29.51 1.69
C MET A 32 -14.06 -28.60 2.78
N THR A 33 -14.00 -29.04 4.03
CA THR A 33 -14.44 -28.18 5.14
C THR A 33 -13.44 -27.06 5.38
N LEU A 34 -13.93 -25.93 5.89
CA LEU A 34 -13.06 -24.80 6.25
C LEU A 34 -11.95 -25.21 7.23
N ARG A 35 -12.30 -26.07 8.20
CA ARG A 35 -11.36 -26.60 9.19
C ARG A 35 -10.21 -27.36 8.53
N ASP A 36 -10.55 -28.33 7.67
CA ASP A 36 -9.55 -29.17 7.01
C ASP A 36 -8.65 -28.34 6.08
N GLY A 37 -9.24 -27.34 5.40
CA GLY A 37 -8.49 -26.42 4.54
C GLY A 37 -7.46 -25.59 5.33
N ILE A 38 -7.85 -25.05 6.48
CA ILE A 38 -6.93 -24.25 7.32
C ILE A 38 -5.91 -25.16 8.01
N GLU A 39 -6.26 -26.38 8.41
CA GLU A 39 -5.33 -27.38 8.93
C GLU A 39 -4.21 -27.65 7.94
N MET A 40 -4.56 -27.89 6.67
CA MET A 40 -3.59 -28.12 5.59
C MET A 40 -2.63 -26.93 5.40
N LEU A 41 -3.16 -25.69 5.46
CA LEU A 41 -2.32 -24.49 5.37
C LEU A 41 -1.39 -24.34 6.58
N ALA A 42 -1.87 -24.66 7.77
CA ALA A 42 -1.08 -24.63 9.00
C ALA A 42 0.04 -25.68 9.00
N GLU A 43 -0.23 -26.88 8.50
CA GLU A 43 0.79 -27.93 8.36
C GLU A 43 1.89 -27.55 7.36
N ASP A 44 1.50 -26.93 6.25
CA ASP A 44 2.46 -26.50 5.22
C ASP A 44 3.35 -25.36 5.75
N GLU A 45 2.77 -24.45 6.52
CA GLU A 45 3.50 -23.39 7.21
C GLU A 45 4.52 -23.93 8.23
N MET A 46 4.16 -24.99 8.99
CA MET A 46 5.05 -25.62 9.97
C MET A 46 6.27 -26.31 9.32
N LYS A 47 6.17 -26.74 8.07
CA LYS A 47 7.28 -27.29 7.29
C LYS A 47 8.23 -26.20 6.80
N GLY A 48 7.77 -24.96 6.73
CA GLY A 48 8.57 -23.79 6.40
C GLY A 48 9.45 -23.36 7.58
N ASN A 49 10.51 -22.61 7.28
CA ASN A 49 11.48 -22.15 8.29
C ASN A 49 11.13 -20.75 8.86
N ASP A 50 9.92 -20.27 8.67
CA ASP A 50 9.45 -18.95 9.10
C ASP A 50 9.04 -18.96 10.59
N LYS A 51 9.45 -17.90 11.30
CA LYS A 51 9.19 -17.75 12.74
C LYS A 51 7.80 -17.18 13.09
N VAL A 52 6.99 -16.86 12.11
CA VAL A 52 5.65 -16.29 12.28
C VAL A 52 4.67 -17.21 11.59
N HIS A 53 3.72 -17.73 12.33
CA HIS A 53 2.80 -18.76 11.89
C HIS A 53 1.33 -18.24 11.97
N PRO A 54 0.89 -17.36 11.05
CA PRO A 54 -0.46 -16.83 11.06
C PRO A 54 -1.52 -17.92 10.86
N TYR A 55 -1.26 -18.90 10.01
CA TYR A 55 -2.22 -19.99 9.74
C TYR A 55 -2.34 -20.97 10.92
N THR A 56 -1.24 -21.24 11.61
CA THR A 56 -1.25 -22.05 12.83
C THR A 56 -2.10 -21.43 13.94
N ASN A 57 -2.05 -20.09 14.09
CA ASN A 57 -2.91 -19.40 15.04
C ASN A 57 -4.37 -19.42 14.60
N LEU A 58 -4.64 -19.26 13.30
CA LEU A 58 -5.98 -19.36 12.75
C LEU A 58 -6.57 -20.74 12.98
N TYR A 59 -5.82 -21.81 12.68
CA TYR A 59 -6.28 -23.20 12.86
C TYR A 59 -6.77 -23.47 14.26
N LYS A 60 -6.03 -23.05 15.29
CA LYS A 60 -6.43 -23.26 16.69
C LYS A 60 -7.82 -22.73 17.00
N VAL A 61 -8.11 -21.52 16.53
CA VAL A 61 -9.40 -20.88 16.81
C VAL A 61 -10.50 -21.44 15.92
N VAL A 62 -10.18 -21.76 14.64
CA VAL A 62 -11.16 -22.38 13.74
C VAL A 62 -11.51 -23.79 14.19
N ASP A 63 -10.56 -24.56 14.73
CA ASP A 63 -10.81 -25.91 15.29
C ASP A 63 -11.77 -25.86 16.50
N GLU A 64 -11.68 -24.81 17.32
CA GLU A 64 -12.54 -24.63 18.48
C GLU A 64 -13.91 -24.03 18.14
N THR A 65 -13.96 -23.05 17.22
CA THR A 65 -15.15 -22.22 16.97
C THR A 65 -15.88 -22.55 15.67
N GLY A 66 -15.21 -23.17 14.72
CA GLY A 66 -15.71 -23.39 13.36
C GLY A 66 -15.79 -22.11 12.51
N SER A 67 -15.31 -20.95 12.99
CA SER A 67 -15.45 -19.64 12.36
C SER A 67 -14.09 -19.03 12.01
N LEU A 68 -13.92 -18.71 10.74
CA LEU A 68 -12.76 -17.98 10.23
C LEU A 68 -12.80 -16.53 10.68
N TYR A 69 -13.99 -15.93 10.74
CA TYR A 69 -14.17 -14.56 11.24
C TYR A 69 -13.65 -14.40 12.66
N ILE A 70 -14.07 -15.29 13.58
CA ILE A 70 -13.61 -15.24 14.97
C ILE A 70 -12.10 -15.40 15.03
N ALA A 71 -11.55 -16.35 14.28
CA ALA A 71 -10.12 -16.61 14.24
C ALA A 71 -9.30 -15.41 13.72
N MET A 72 -9.79 -14.74 12.68
CA MET A 72 -9.17 -13.52 12.16
C MET A 72 -9.33 -12.34 13.13
N LYS A 73 -10.47 -12.22 13.79
CA LYS A 73 -10.76 -11.15 14.75
C LYS A 73 -9.87 -11.23 15.99
N GLU A 74 -9.61 -12.41 16.50
CA GLU A 74 -8.67 -12.62 17.61
C GLU A 74 -7.23 -12.29 17.25
N ASN A 75 -6.88 -12.37 15.96
CA ASN A 75 -5.57 -12.05 15.43
C ASN A 75 -5.62 -10.81 14.49
N GLU A 76 -6.45 -9.81 14.81
CA GLU A 76 -6.72 -8.64 13.95
C GLU A 76 -5.47 -7.83 13.55
N GLU A 77 -4.35 -8.01 14.27
CA GLU A 77 -3.08 -7.37 13.93
C GLU A 77 -2.43 -7.96 12.66
N ASP A 78 -2.75 -9.19 12.30
CA ASP A 78 -2.15 -9.91 11.17
C ASP A 78 -3.01 -9.76 9.89
N TRP A 79 -4.29 -9.42 10.03
CA TRP A 79 -5.28 -9.38 8.94
C TRP A 79 -5.82 -7.96 8.69
N PRO A 80 -6.05 -7.57 7.41
CA PRO A 80 -6.72 -6.31 7.11
C PRO A 80 -8.16 -6.30 7.61
N SER A 81 -8.59 -5.19 8.24
CA SER A 81 -9.96 -5.05 8.76
C SER A 81 -11.02 -5.31 7.68
N TYR A 82 -10.77 -4.84 6.46
CA TYR A 82 -11.65 -5.10 5.31
C TYR A 82 -11.88 -6.60 5.07
N MET A 83 -10.82 -7.41 5.14
CA MET A 83 -10.92 -8.86 4.96
C MET A 83 -11.73 -9.52 6.06
N ILE A 84 -11.49 -9.11 7.31
CA ILE A 84 -12.22 -9.63 8.49
C ILE A 84 -13.74 -9.40 8.32
N GLU A 85 -14.13 -8.18 7.97
CA GLU A 85 -15.55 -7.83 7.78
C GLU A 85 -16.19 -8.59 6.61
N MET A 86 -15.46 -8.75 5.50
CA MET A 86 -15.96 -9.51 4.36
C MET A 86 -16.13 -11.01 4.67
N VAL A 87 -15.21 -11.58 5.47
CA VAL A 87 -15.33 -12.96 5.96
C VAL A 87 -16.53 -13.14 6.86
N ASP A 88 -16.79 -12.19 7.78
CA ASP A 88 -17.99 -12.18 8.63
C ASP A 88 -19.28 -12.24 7.80
N ILE A 89 -19.33 -11.40 6.75
CA ILE A 89 -20.45 -11.40 5.80
C ILE A 89 -20.57 -12.77 5.11
N GLY A 90 -19.46 -13.32 4.61
CA GLY A 90 -19.44 -14.59 3.90
C GLY A 90 -19.93 -15.75 4.76
N GLU A 91 -19.51 -15.82 6.02
CA GLU A 91 -19.96 -16.85 6.96
C GLU A 91 -21.45 -16.70 7.30
N LYS A 92 -21.91 -15.49 7.65
CA LYS A 92 -23.30 -15.23 7.99
C LYS A 92 -24.29 -15.52 6.86
N THR A 93 -23.84 -15.36 5.61
CA THR A 93 -24.68 -15.57 4.43
C THR A 93 -24.51 -16.95 3.78
N GLY A 94 -23.54 -17.75 4.28
CA GLY A 94 -23.18 -19.04 3.67
C GLY A 94 -22.50 -18.91 2.31
N ARG A 95 -21.95 -17.73 1.97
CA ARG A 95 -21.29 -17.42 0.69
C ARG A 95 -19.79 -17.16 0.84
N LEU A 96 -19.15 -17.87 1.77
CA LEU A 96 -17.74 -17.68 2.07
C LEU A 96 -16.86 -17.95 0.84
N GLU A 97 -17.19 -18.94 0.03
CA GLU A 97 -16.48 -19.26 -1.22
C GLU A 97 -16.45 -18.06 -2.17
N ASP A 98 -17.64 -17.49 -2.48
CA ASP A 98 -17.77 -16.33 -3.39
C ASP A 98 -16.97 -15.13 -2.88
N ILE A 99 -17.01 -14.89 -1.56
CA ILE A 99 -16.26 -13.82 -0.91
C ILE A 99 -14.75 -14.06 -1.04
N MET A 100 -14.28 -15.29 -0.83
CA MET A 100 -12.86 -15.61 -0.95
C MET A 100 -12.35 -15.44 -2.38
N VAL A 101 -13.08 -15.87 -3.41
CA VAL A 101 -12.75 -15.61 -4.82
C VAL A 101 -12.64 -14.11 -5.10
N SER A 102 -13.59 -13.36 -4.57
CA SER A 102 -13.64 -11.92 -4.77
C SER A 102 -12.50 -11.19 -4.06
N LEU A 103 -12.18 -11.58 -2.82
CA LEU A 103 -11.03 -11.07 -2.06
C LEU A 103 -9.70 -11.42 -2.73
N SER A 104 -9.55 -12.64 -3.25
CA SER A 104 -8.36 -13.03 -4.02
C SER A 104 -8.14 -12.09 -5.19
N THR A 105 -9.16 -11.87 -6.01
CA THR A 105 -9.12 -10.94 -7.14
C THR A 105 -8.79 -9.50 -6.72
N TYR A 106 -9.36 -9.04 -5.62
CA TYR A 106 -9.09 -7.70 -5.07
C TYR A 106 -7.63 -7.54 -4.67
N TYR A 107 -7.10 -8.44 -3.83
CA TYR A 107 -5.71 -8.36 -3.37
C TYR A 107 -4.70 -8.59 -4.50
N GLN A 108 -5.03 -9.42 -5.49
CA GLN A 108 -4.21 -9.59 -6.68
C GLN A 108 -4.09 -8.28 -7.49
N ARG A 109 -5.20 -7.56 -7.65
CA ARG A 109 -5.19 -6.24 -8.32
C ARG A 109 -4.39 -5.22 -7.50
N GLU A 110 -4.59 -5.19 -6.19
CA GLU A 110 -3.84 -4.29 -5.29
C GLU A 110 -2.34 -4.56 -5.35
N GLY A 111 -1.93 -5.83 -5.32
CA GLY A 111 -0.53 -6.24 -5.46
C GLY A 111 0.08 -5.81 -6.78
N ARG A 112 -0.63 -5.99 -7.90
CA ARG A 112 -0.18 -5.54 -9.23
C ARG A 112 -0.01 -4.03 -9.31
N ILE A 113 -0.95 -3.25 -8.79
CA ILE A 113 -0.85 -1.77 -8.77
C ILE A 113 0.35 -1.33 -7.94
N ARG A 114 0.56 -1.94 -6.79
CA ARG A 114 1.69 -1.65 -5.91
C ARG A 114 3.03 -2.00 -6.56
N SER A 115 3.13 -3.17 -7.17
CA SER A 115 4.34 -3.62 -7.88
C SER A 115 4.66 -2.72 -9.06
N ALA A 116 3.66 -2.35 -9.86
CA ALA A 116 3.83 -1.40 -10.97
C ALA A 116 4.30 -0.02 -10.48
N ALA A 117 3.75 0.49 -9.38
CA ALA A 117 4.16 1.76 -8.79
C ALA A 117 5.61 1.73 -8.29
N VAL A 118 6.01 0.66 -7.61
CA VAL A 118 7.40 0.47 -7.14
C VAL A 118 8.36 0.39 -8.34
N SER A 119 8.03 -0.38 -9.36
CA SER A 119 8.85 -0.52 -10.58
C SER A 119 9.01 0.81 -11.32
N ALA A 120 7.94 1.60 -11.40
CA ALA A 120 7.98 2.92 -12.05
C ALA A 120 8.91 3.91 -11.34
N ILE A 121 9.07 3.80 -10.02
CA ILE A 121 9.93 4.68 -9.21
C ILE A 121 11.39 4.20 -9.20
N THR A 122 11.61 2.90 -9.30
CA THR A 122 12.95 2.29 -9.17
C THR A 122 13.88 2.77 -10.30
N TYR A 123 13.41 2.83 -11.54
CA TYR A 123 14.24 3.24 -12.68
C TYR A 123 14.72 4.70 -12.58
N PRO A 124 13.86 5.72 -12.37
CA PRO A 124 14.32 7.11 -12.18
C PRO A 124 15.22 7.28 -10.97
N LEU A 125 15.03 6.49 -9.91
CA LEU A 125 15.84 6.56 -8.70
C LEU A 125 17.26 6.08 -8.95
N VAL A 126 17.44 4.94 -9.63
CA VAL A 126 18.76 4.40 -10.00
C VAL A 126 19.48 5.36 -10.94
N LEU A 127 18.77 5.86 -11.97
CA LEU A 127 19.34 6.82 -12.91
C LEU A 127 19.74 8.13 -12.22
N GLY A 128 18.89 8.67 -11.35
CA GLY A 128 19.16 9.86 -10.55
C GLY A 128 20.37 9.69 -9.62
N ALA A 129 20.45 8.55 -8.95
CA ALA A 129 21.60 8.25 -8.07
C ALA A 129 22.90 8.20 -8.88
N MET A 130 22.90 7.57 -10.06
CA MET A 130 24.06 7.52 -10.95
C MET A 130 24.46 8.92 -11.43
N LEU A 131 23.48 9.76 -11.80
CA LEU A 131 23.74 11.16 -12.17
C LEU A 131 24.36 11.96 -11.04
N VAL A 132 23.89 11.83 -9.81
CA VAL A 132 24.46 12.49 -8.63
C VAL A 132 25.94 12.13 -8.45
N VAL A 133 26.28 10.85 -8.61
CA VAL A 133 27.67 10.38 -8.52
C VAL A 133 28.54 10.97 -9.63
N ILE A 134 28.08 10.93 -10.89
CA ILE A 134 28.82 11.46 -12.04
C ILE A 134 29.04 12.97 -11.92
N ILE A 135 28.00 13.73 -11.64
CA ILE A 135 28.08 15.18 -11.47
C ILE A 135 28.93 15.54 -10.26
N GLY A 136 28.84 14.79 -9.17
CA GLY A 136 29.68 14.96 -7.99
C GLY A 136 31.17 14.82 -8.28
N ILE A 137 31.55 13.77 -9.03
CA ILE A 137 32.93 13.55 -9.44
C ILE A 137 33.40 14.67 -10.38
N LEU A 138 32.57 15.09 -11.31
CA LEU A 138 32.86 16.20 -12.24
C LEU A 138 33.12 17.52 -11.49
N LEU A 139 32.26 17.88 -10.53
CA LEU A 139 32.40 19.11 -9.76
C LEU A 139 33.60 19.06 -8.80
N TRP A 140 33.87 17.88 -8.21
CA TRP A 140 34.91 17.76 -7.20
C TRP A 140 36.31 17.54 -7.78
N ARG A 141 36.43 16.77 -8.87
CA ARG A 141 37.71 16.39 -9.47
C ARG A 141 38.05 17.15 -10.75
N VAL A 142 37.13 17.21 -11.67
CA VAL A 142 37.38 17.76 -13.02
C VAL A 142 37.39 19.29 -13.02
N LEU A 143 36.43 19.91 -12.33
CA LEU A 143 36.33 21.38 -12.30
C LEU A 143 37.56 22.07 -11.71
N PRO A 144 38.21 21.58 -10.60
CA PRO A 144 39.42 22.17 -10.10
C PRO A 144 40.62 22.03 -11.06
N ILE A 145 40.68 20.92 -11.83
CA ILE A 145 41.75 20.74 -12.82
C ILE A 145 41.62 21.76 -13.94
N PHE A 146 40.41 21.95 -14.45
CA PHE A 146 40.13 22.98 -15.45
C PHE A 146 40.50 24.38 -14.97
N ARG A 147 40.19 24.72 -13.73
CA ARG A 147 40.57 26.01 -13.13
C ARG A 147 42.09 26.21 -13.12
N ARG A 148 42.86 25.19 -12.74
CA ARG A 148 44.33 25.27 -12.74
C ARG A 148 44.90 25.47 -14.12
N VAL A 149 44.41 24.78 -15.13
CA VAL A 149 44.84 24.89 -16.52
C VAL A 149 44.52 26.29 -17.08
N LEU A 150 43.34 26.82 -16.82
CA LEU A 150 43.00 28.17 -17.30
C LEU A 150 43.84 29.27 -16.63
N THR A 151 44.15 29.14 -15.34
CA THR A 151 45.05 30.06 -14.63
C THR A 151 46.48 29.97 -15.19
N SER A 152 46.98 28.78 -15.56
CA SER A 152 48.31 28.60 -16.15
C SER A 152 48.41 29.14 -17.56
N LEU A 153 47.32 29.30 -18.30
CA LEU A 153 47.21 29.89 -19.62
C LEU A 153 47.07 31.43 -19.60
N GLY A 154 47.19 32.05 -18.42
CA GLY A 154 47.14 33.51 -18.29
C GLY A 154 45.76 34.14 -18.47
N VAL A 155 44.71 33.31 -18.43
CA VAL A 155 43.34 33.80 -18.41
C VAL A 155 43.07 34.37 -16.99
N ASP A 156 43.48 35.64 -16.80
CA ASP A 156 43.35 36.33 -15.54
C ASP A 156 41.93 36.38 -15.03
N SER A 157 41.81 36.12 -13.73
CA SER A 157 40.55 36.05 -12.94
C SER A 157 39.85 37.42 -12.78
N THR A 158 40.24 38.45 -13.53
CA THR A 158 39.77 39.86 -13.40
C THR A 158 38.71 40.27 -14.43
N GLY A 159 38.33 39.38 -15.35
CA GLY A 159 37.34 39.68 -16.39
C GLY A 159 36.04 38.88 -16.26
N SER A 160 35.11 39.08 -17.20
CA SER A 160 33.80 38.38 -17.28
C SER A 160 33.88 36.88 -17.21
N GLY A 161 35.05 36.25 -17.55
CA GLY A 161 35.29 34.82 -17.46
C GLY A 161 35.29 34.28 -16.02
N SER A 162 35.78 35.02 -15.03
CA SER A 162 35.81 34.63 -13.64
C SER A 162 34.41 34.62 -13.03
N VAL A 163 33.55 35.51 -13.44
CA VAL A 163 32.17 35.59 -12.98
C VAL A 163 31.36 34.44 -13.53
N LEU A 164 31.50 34.13 -14.85
CA LEU A 164 30.84 32.97 -15.46
C LEU A 164 31.27 31.66 -14.80
N MET A 165 32.55 31.53 -14.45
CA MET A 165 33.09 30.32 -13.83
C MET A 165 32.64 30.12 -12.37
N LYS A 166 32.49 31.21 -11.61
CA LYS A 166 31.88 31.22 -10.28
C LYS A 166 30.40 30.88 -10.35
N ILE A 167 29.65 31.54 -11.26
CA ILE A 167 28.22 31.25 -11.46
C ILE A 167 28.01 29.79 -11.89
N GLY A 168 28.80 29.28 -12.85
CA GLY A 168 28.73 27.89 -13.29
C GLY A 168 29.00 26.87 -12.18
N SER A 169 29.97 27.14 -11.28
CA SER A 169 30.25 26.25 -10.15
C SER A 169 29.14 26.28 -9.09
N TRP A 170 28.59 27.48 -8.80
CA TRP A 170 27.47 27.62 -7.87
C TRP A 170 26.19 26.95 -8.43
N ALA A 171 25.91 27.18 -9.70
CA ALA A 171 24.80 26.52 -10.38
C ALA A 171 24.95 24.98 -10.37
N GLY A 172 26.15 24.46 -10.60
CA GLY A 172 26.43 23.03 -10.54
C GLY A 172 26.15 22.42 -9.15
N TRP A 173 26.57 23.09 -8.08
CA TRP A 173 26.28 22.65 -6.72
C TRP A 173 24.78 22.73 -6.37
N ILE A 174 24.09 23.77 -6.84
CA ILE A 174 22.62 23.90 -6.66
C ILE A 174 21.89 22.76 -7.39
N VAL A 175 22.24 22.49 -8.65
CA VAL A 175 21.64 21.38 -9.41
C VAL A 175 21.91 20.04 -8.77
N LEU A 176 23.16 19.79 -8.32
CA LEU A 176 23.50 18.57 -7.60
C LEU A 176 22.67 18.43 -6.32
N GLY A 177 22.57 19.49 -5.53
CA GLY A 177 21.76 19.50 -4.30
C GLY A 177 20.27 19.24 -4.57
N LEU A 178 19.73 19.78 -5.65
CA LEU A 178 18.34 19.60 -6.04
C LEU A 178 18.06 18.15 -6.50
N ILE A 179 18.95 17.56 -7.28
CA ILE A 179 18.84 16.15 -7.70
C ILE A 179 19.01 15.22 -6.50
N ALA A 180 20.00 15.47 -5.63
CA ALA A 180 20.21 14.70 -4.41
C ALA A 180 19.00 14.76 -3.48
N LEU A 181 18.39 15.94 -3.30
CA LEU A 181 17.18 16.13 -2.53
C LEU A 181 16.00 15.34 -3.12
N ALA A 182 15.83 15.37 -4.43
CA ALA A 182 14.78 14.61 -5.12
C ALA A 182 14.96 13.10 -4.94
N VAL A 183 16.21 12.59 -5.04
CA VAL A 183 16.53 11.17 -4.81
C VAL A 183 16.25 10.77 -3.35
N ILE A 184 16.68 11.60 -2.38
CA ILE A 184 16.42 11.36 -0.96
C ILE A 184 14.92 11.37 -0.69
N CYS A 185 14.18 12.31 -1.24
CA CYS A 185 12.72 12.39 -1.11
C CYS A 185 12.04 11.13 -1.68
N ALA A 186 12.47 10.65 -2.84
CA ALA A 186 11.97 9.41 -3.44
C ALA A 186 12.25 8.18 -2.57
N ILE A 187 13.46 8.09 -1.99
CA ILE A 187 13.84 7.01 -1.07
C ILE A 187 12.98 7.06 0.20
N VAL A 188 12.80 8.25 0.78
CA VAL A 188 11.95 8.45 1.97
C VAL A 188 10.51 8.03 1.69
N ILE A 189 9.94 8.43 0.55
CA ILE A 189 8.58 8.02 0.14
C ILE A 189 8.51 6.50 0.00
N MET A 190 9.50 5.86 -0.63
CA MET A 190 9.54 4.40 -0.79
C MET A 190 9.61 3.67 0.57
N ILE A 191 10.43 4.15 1.50
CA ILE A 191 10.54 3.60 2.86
C ILE A 191 9.23 3.78 3.63
N LEU A 192 8.61 4.96 3.54
CA LEU A 192 7.35 5.27 4.21
C LEU A 192 6.19 4.43 3.67
N MET A 193 6.16 4.16 2.36
CA MET A 193 5.19 3.23 1.76
C MET A 193 5.37 1.78 2.25
N LYS A 194 6.57 1.43 2.71
CA LYS A 194 6.90 0.09 3.23
C LYS A 194 6.66 -0.02 4.75
N THR A 195 6.55 1.08 5.46
CA THR A 195 6.48 1.13 6.93
C THR A 195 5.03 1.21 7.42
N LYS A 196 4.76 0.62 8.58
CA LYS A 196 3.46 0.42 9.25
C LYS A 196 2.70 1.71 9.66
N HIS A 197 3.32 2.90 9.56
CA HIS A 197 2.76 4.19 10.00
C HIS A 197 2.10 4.98 8.86
N LYS A 198 1.19 4.32 8.11
CA LYS A 198 0.54 4.94 6.94
C LYS A 198 -0.30 6.19 7.28
N ASP A 199 -0.99 6.20 8.42
CA ASP A 199 -2.06 7.18 8.65
C ASP A 199 -1.55 8.58 9.00
N LYS A 200 -0.54 8.70 9.88
CA LYS A 200 0.02 10.00 10.27
C LYS A 200 0.88 10.65 9.18
N THR A 201 1.60 9.83 8.43
CA THR A 201 2.51 10.32 7.39
C THR A 201 1.76 10.71 6.12
N MET A 202 0.69 9.97 5.80
CA MET A 202 -0.18 10.28 4.66
C MET A 202 -0.93 11.62 4.88
N SER A 203 -1.34 11.92 6.12
CA SER A 203 -1.95 13.22 6.46
C SER A 203 -0.98 14.39 6.29
N PHE A 204 0.30 14.20 6.64
CA PHE A 204 1.31 15.25 6.46
C PHE A 204 1.66 15.47 4.98
N LEU A 205 1.76 14.39 4.19
CA LEU A 205 2.02 14.46 2.74
C LEU A 205 0.84 15.08 1.97
N LYS A 206 -0.40 14.78 2.36
CA LYS A 206 -1.61 15.37 1.77
C LYS A 206 -1.66 16.89 1.91
N ASN A 207 -1.16 17.41 3.03
CA ASN A 207 -1.12 18.85 3.27
C ASN A 207 0.01 19.58 2.54
N LEU A 208 1.13 18.89 2.26
CA LEU A 208 2.31 19.51 1.67
C LEU A 208 2.30 19.53 0.14
N PHE A 209 1.62 18.55 -0.51
CA PHE A 209 1.60 18.40 -1.98
C PHE A 209 0.18 18.30 -2.53
N PRO A 210 -0.35 19.37 -3.18
CA PRO A 210 -1.68 19.41 -3.78
C PRO A 210 -1.99 18.24 -4.76
N PRO A 211 -1.04 17.77 -5.59
CA PRO A 211 -1.29 16.63 -6.48
C PRO A 211 -1.53 15.32 -5.73
N VAL A 212 -0.93 15.13 -4.53
CA VAL A 212 -1.12 13.92 -3.70
C VAL A 212 -2.55 13.89 -3.14
N ARG A 213 -3.12 15.03 -2.81
CA ARG A 213 -4.50 15.15 -2.35
C ARG A 213 -5.49 14.69 -3.43
N ARG A 214 -5.36 15.19 -4.66
CA ARG A 214 -6.21 14.77 -5.78
C ARG A 214 -6.10 13.27 -6.10
N LEU A 215 -4.89 12.73 -5.96
CA LEU A 215 -4.66 11.29 -6.14
C LEU A 215 -5.34 10.49 -5.03
N SER A 216 -5.25 10.94 -3.77
CA SER A 216 -5.90 10.26 -2.64
C SER A 216 -7.44 10.26 -2.76
N GLU A 217 -8.03 11.35 -3.20
CA GLU A 217 -9.48 11.46 -3.45
C GLU A 217 -9.95 10.46 -4.51
N LYS A 218 -9.21 10.33 -5.63
CA LYS A 218 -9.50 9.36 -6.68
C LYS A 218 -9.31 7.91 -6.22
N LEU A 219 -8.28 7.65 -5.42
CA LEU A 219 -8.05 6.32 -4.84
C LEU A 219 -9.15 5.94 -3.83
N SER A 220 -9.61 6.89 -3.03
CA SER A 220 -10.72 6.67 -2.10
C SER A 220 -12.02 6.33 -2.83
N ALA A 221 -12.36 7.09 -3.88
CA ALA A 221 -13.53 6.80 -4.71
C ALA A 221 -13.44 5.41 -5.38
N SER A 222 -12.25 5.05 -5.89
CA SER A 222 -11.99 3.73 -6.47
C SER A 222 -12.15 2.60 -5.45
N ARG A 223 -11.74 2.81 -4.19
CA ARG A 223 -11.92 1.82 -3.11
C ARG A 223 -13.41 1.64 -2.78
N VAL A 224 -14.14 2.72 -2.61
CA VAL A 224 -15.59 2.66 -2.37
C VAL A 224 -16.29 1.90 -3.49
N ALA A 225 -16.02 2.26 -4.75
CA ALA A 225 -16.58 1.58 -5.90
C ALA A 225 -16.18 0.09 -5.97
N GLY A 226 -14.93 -0.23 -5.60
CA GLY A 226 -14.42 -1.60 -5.54
C GLY A 226 -15.14 -2.44 -4.49
N ILE A 227 -15.35 -1.89 -3.29
CA ILE A 227 -16.06 -2.56 -2.18
C ILE A 227 -17.52 -2.79 -2.55
N LEU A 228 -18.23 -1.75 -3.02
CA LEU A 228 -19.62 -1.86 -3.44
C LEU A 228 -19.76 -2.84 -4.60
N GLY A 229 -18.87 -2.76 -5.61
CA GLY A 229 -18.86 -3.68 -6.73
C GLY A 229 -18.64 -5.12 -6.30
N LEU A 230 -17.76 -5.36 -5.32
CA LEU A 230 -17.53 -6.69 -4.77
C LEU A 230 -18.77 -7.25 -4.06
N MET A 231 -19.39 -6.44 -3.18
CA MET A 231 -20.59 -6.83 -2.45
C MET A 231 -21.75 -7.13 -3.41
N LEU A 232 -21.98 -6.27 -4.40
CA LEU A 232 -23.01 -6.48 -5.40
C LEU A 232 -22.75 -7.71 -6.27
N HIS A 233 -21.49 -7.94 -6.67
CA HIS A 233 -21.12 -9.14 -7.42
C HIS A 233 -21.37 -10.41 -6.61
N SER A 234 -21.14 -10.35 -5.30
CA SER A 234 -21.47 -11.43 -4.36
C SER A 234 -22.98 -11.54 -4.06
N GLY A 235 -23.83 -10.78 -4.75
CA GLY A 235 -25.30 -10.87 -4.67
C GLY A 235 -25.91 -10.14 -3.47
N PHE A 236 -25.18 -9.22 -2.84
CA PHE A 236 -25.73 -8.39 -1.78
C PHE A 236 -26.65 -7.31 -2.35
N PRO A 237 -27.81 -7.05 -1.72
CA PRO A 237 -28.62 -5.86 -2.03
C PRO A 237 -27.81 -4.58 -1.78
N MET A 238 -28.04 -3.55 -2.61
CA MET A 238 -27.31 -2.28 -2.52
C MET A 238 -27.42 -1.63 -1.14
N GLU A 239 -28.58 -1.72 -0.50
CA GLU A 239 -28.82 -1.18 0.84
C GLU A 239 -27.90 -1.80 1.89
N ASN A 240 -27.80 -3.13 1.90
CA ASN A 240 -26.94 -3.86 2.81
C ASN A 240 -25.44 -3.57 2.51
N ALA A 241 -25.08 -3.47 1.23
CA ALA A 241 -23.71 -3.12 0.84
C ALA A 241 -23.29 -1.73 1.34
N LEU A 242 -24.20 -0.74 1.27
CA LEU A 242 -23.95 0.62 1.78
C LEU A 242 -23.92 0.69 3.32
N GLU A 243 -24.66 -0.18 4.00
CA GLU A 243 -24.63 -0.25 5.46
C GLU A 243 -23.32 -0.81 5.99
N MET A 244 -22.75 -1.78 5.29
CA MET A 244 -21.54 -2.50 5.70
C MET A 244 -20.25 -1.88 5.15
N ALA A 245 -20.32 -1.17 4.02
CA ALA A 245 -19.15 -0.56 3.39
C ALA A 245 -18.34 0.37 4.30
N PRO A 246 -18.90 1.18 5.21
CA PRO A 246 -18.13 2.01 6.14
C PRO A 246 -17.16 1.23 7.03
N ALA A 247 -17.52 0.02 7.47
CA ALA A 247 -16.67 -0.82 8.32
C ALA A 247 -15.40 -1.30 7.57
N ALA A 248 -15.53 -1.49 6.27
CA ALA A 248 -14.43 -1.93 5.40
C ALA A 248 -13.52 -0.79 4.89
N LEU A 249 -13.87 0.47 5.17
CA LEU A 249 -13.11 1.65 4.73
C LEU A 249 -12.18 2.14 5.85
N ALA A 250 -10.92 2.41 5.48
CA ALA A 250 -9.91 2.87 6.43
C ALA A 250 -9.84 4.41 6.57
N ASP A 251 -10.40 5.16 5.63
CA ASP A 251 -10.32 6.62 5.61
C ASP A 251 -11.66 7.29 5.91
N GLN A 252 -11.62 8.28 6.81
CA GLN A 252 -12.82 8.99 7.29
C GLN A 252 -13.57 9.72 6.17
N GLU A 253 -12.87 10.17 5.13
CA GLU A 253 -13.49 10.86 4.01
C GLU A 253 -14.39 9.92 3.18
N SER A 254 -13.91 8.70 2.90
CA SER A 254 -14.70 7.68 2.22
C SER A 254 -15.88 7.21 3.06
N ILE A 255 -15.68 7.04 4.37
CA ILE A 255 -16.75 6.70 5.31
C ILE A 255 -17.86 7.77 5.27
N ASN A 256 -17.49 9.04 5.31
CA ASN A 256 -18.47 10.14 5.27
C ASN A 256 -19.24 10.18 3.95
N LYS A 257 -18.56 9.92 2.81
CA LYS A 257 -19.22 9.86 1.48
C LYS A 257 -20.21 8.70 1.40
N VAL A 258 -19.83 7.51 1.86
CA VAL A 258 -20.73 6.34 1.86
C VAL A 258 -21.93 6.57 2.77
N ASN A 259 -21.71 7.13 3.97
CA ASN A 259 -22.81 7.47 4.88
C ASN A 259 -23.76 8.50 4.28
N PHE A 260 -23.23 9.51 3.58
CA PHE A 260 -24.04 10.50 2.87
C PHE A 260 -24.93 9.84 1.80
N ILE A 261 -24.33 9.00 0.95
CA ILE A 261 -25.09 8.26 -0.10
C ILE A 261 -26.16 7.38 0.52
N ARG A 262 -25.82 6.65 1.59
CA ARG A 262 -26.78 5.81 2.32
C ARG A 262 -27.96 6.62 2.88
N ASP A 263 -27.68 7.78 3.48
CA ASP A 263 -28.70 8.62 4.09
C ASP A 263 -29.61 9.29 3.03
N GLU A 264 -29.08 9.61 1.84
CA GLU A 264 -29.89 10.10 0.70
C GLU A 264 -30.76 8.97 0.11
N MET A 265 -30.26 7.75 0.00
CA MET A 265 -31.06 6.61 -0.45
C MET A 265 -32.21 6.26 0.51
N LYS A 266 -32.05 6.48 1.82
CA LYS A 266 -33.13 6.32 2.80
C LYS A 266 -34.29 7.33 2.60
N LYS A 267 -34.10 8.38 1.80
CA LYS A 267 -35.10 9.37 1.42
C LYS A 267 -35.79 9.04 0.10
N ASP A 268 -35.77 7.77 -0.35
CA ASP A 268 -36.31 7.27 -1.61
C ASP A 268 -35.62 7.83 -2.87
N LEU A 269 -34.39 8.38 -2.75
CA LEU A 269 -33.62 8.76 -3.91
C LEU A 269 -32.96 7.53 -4.54
N SER A 270 -32.89 7.49 -5.87
CA SER A 270 -32.13 6.42 -6.55
C SER A 270 -30.64 6.56 -6.25
N PHE A 271 -29.90 5.44 -6.32
CA PHE A 271 -28.44 5.46 -6.13
C PHE A 271 -27.73 6.42 -7.10
N GLN A 272 -28.29 6.56 -8.31
CA GLN A 272 -27.75 7.46 -9.33
C GLN A 272 -27.92 8.93 -8.92
N ASP A 273 -29.07 9.29 -8.34
CA ASP A 273 -29.36 10.66 -7.89
C ASP A 273 -28.57 11.00 -6.60
N ALA A 274 -28.34 10.01 -5.74
CA ALA A 274 -27.56 10.18 -4.52
C ALA A 274 -26.03 10.36 -4.79
N LEU A 275 -25.56 10.02 -6.00
CA LEU A 275 -24.17 10.11 -6.43
C LEU A 275 -23.87 11.40 -7.23
N ALA A 276 -24.92 12.09 -7.71
CA ALA A 276 -24.81 13.32 -8.50
C ALA A 276 -24.64 14.55 -7.61
#